data_30dba1e1b1e7a466e9e00e51467e8c9e
#
_entry.id   30dba1e1b1e7a466e9e00e51467e8c9e
#
_cell.length_a   1.000
_cell.length_b   1.000
_cell.length_c   1.000
_cell.angle_alpha   90.00
_cell.angle_beta   90.00
_cell.angle_gamma   90.00
#
_symmetry.space_group_name_H-M   'P 1'
#
loop_
_entity.id
_entity.type
_entity.pdbx_description
1 polymer ?
#
loop_
_entity_poly.entity_id
_entity_poly.type
_entity_poly.pdbx_seq_one_letter_code
_entity_poly.pdbx_strand_id
1 'polypeptide(L)'
;MAETTNIAWAHATWSPWRGCAKVSPGCDHCYAEAMSHRNPAVLGEWGTDGVRVVNKDWNKPLQWDRAAAKAGERRRVFPSLCDWLEDRPDLDKPLAQFLSLIDATPNLDWLLLTKRPELFRKRLRAAIDSMPKRGTVGPFAGPRWNTVDWLQGGEPSGRPYPPNVWHIASVEDQARADERIGHLLAAPAAVRGLSVEPLLGPIDLTPWLASPSEYNVLKASRGEPAWDRRPRISWVIAGGESGPNARPCDIAWIRSIVRQCRESGVPVFVKQLGANVVASNDAVADWFGSVGHLDMATTERFQGATGRIRGLRHPKGGDPMEWPEDLRVQEFPAVKGVVA
;
A
#
# COMPACT_ATOMS: atom_id res chain seq x y z
N MET A 1 -6.53 14.79 -8.12
CA MET A 1 -5.20 14.80 -7.48
C MET A 1 -5.21 15.89 -6.45
N ALA A 2 -4.74 15.60 -5.26
CA ALA A 2 -4.83 16.50 -4.13
C ALA A 2 -3.44 16.77 -3.57
N GLU A 3 -3.13 18.03 -3.33
CA GLU A 3 -1.91 18.49 -2.65
C GLU A 3 -1.90 18.09 -1.18
N THR A 4 -3.09 18.01 -0.58
CA THR A 4 -3.38 17.41 0.71
C THR A 4 -4.42 16.31 0.52
N THR A 5 -4.29 15.20 1.24
CA THR A 5 -5.21 14.07 1.11
C THR A 5 -5.74 13.62 2.46
N ASN A 6 -6.96 13.09 2.47
CA ASN A 6 -7.55 12.43 3.64
C ASN A 6 -7.07 10.98 3.83
N ILE A 7 -6.11 10.52 3.03
CA ILE A 7 -5.49 9.22 3.21
C ILE A 7 -4.43 9.36 4.31
N ALA A 8 -4.71 8.85 5.50
CA ALA A 8 -3.95 9.12 6.72
C ALA A 8 -2.45 8.78 6.62
N TRP A 9 -2.04 7.84 5.78
CA TRP A 9 -0.65 7.44 5.60
C TRP A 9 0.08 8.13 4.41
N ALA A 10 -0.60 9.04 3.68
CA ALA A 10 -0.01 9.80 2.59
C ALA A 10 -0.19 11.30 2.80
N HIS A 11 0.72 12.13 2.29
CA HIS A 11 0.61 13.59 2.32
C HIS A 11 -0.10 14.14 1.09
N ALA A 12 0.09 13.50 -0.07
CA ALA A 12 -0.50 13.92 -1.34
C ALA A 12 -0.87 12.71 -2.21
N THR A 13 -1.73 12.93 -3.20
CA THR A 13 -2.04 11.93 -4.23
C THR A 13 -1.73 12.46 -5.62
N TRP A 14 -1.02 11.65 -6.40
CA TRP A 14 -0.76 11.89 -7.81
C TRP A 14 -0.59 10.56 -8.55
N SER A 15 -1.27 10.38 -9.65
CA SER A 15 -1.22 9.13 -10.44
C SER A 15 -0.73 9.41 -11.85
N PRO A 16 0.18 8.61 -12.42
CA PRO A 16 0.68 8.78 -13.78
C PRO A 16 -0.42 8.60 -14.83
N TRP A 17 -1.40 7.80 -14.54
CA TRP A 17 -2.67 7.66 -15.27
C TRP A 17 -3.83 7.41 -14.30
N ARG A 18 -5.03 7.39 -14.82
CA ARG A 18 -6.26 7.10 -14.09
C ARG A 18 -7.05 6.03 -14.83
N GLY A 19 -7.68 5.14 -14.07
CA GLY A 19 -8.32 3.93 -14.57
C GLY A 19 -7.53 2.69 -14.18
N CYS A 20 -8.21 1.56 -14.06
CA CYS A 20 -7.64 0.28 -13.64
C CYS A 20 -8.56 -0.87 -14.09
N ALA A 21 -8.06 -2.11 -14.06
CA ALA A 21 -8.87 -3.32 -14.18
C ALA A 21 -8.90 -4.10 -12.85
N LYS A 22 -10.02 -4.76 -12.55
CA LYS A 22 -10.18 -5.61 -11.37
C LYS A 22 -9.36 -6.89 -11.51
N VAL A 23 -8.78 -7.35 -10.40
CA VAL A 23 -8.00 -8.60 -10.35
C VAL A 23 -8.29 -9.50 -9.16
N SER A 24 -9.01 -8.99 -8.16
CA SER A 24 -9.26 -9.75 -6.92
C SER A 24 -10.49 -9.20 -6.19
N PRO A 25 -11.02 -9.92 -5.19
CA PRO A 25 -12.16 -9.47 -4.39
C PRO A 25 -11.98 -8.08 -3.76
N GLY A 26 -10.74 -7.67 -3.46
CA GLY A 26 -10.47 -6.31 -2.97
C GLY A 26 -10.73 -5.19 -3.99
N CYS A 27 -11.08 -5.54 -5.24
CA CYS A 27 -11.46 -4.57 -6.27
C CYS A 27 -12.98 -4.38 -6.42
N ASP A 28 -13.83 -5.22 -5.79
CA ASP A 28 -15.26 -5.23 -6.05
C ASP A 28 -15.96 -3.91 -5.68
N HIS A 29 -15.56 -3.31 -4.56
CA HIS A 29 -16.10 -2.03 -4.09
C HIS A 29 -15.04 -0.91 -4.18
N CYS A 30 -14.30 -0.86 -5.29
CA CYS A 30 -13.23 0.12 -5.48
C CYS A 30 -13.78 1.55 -5.48
N TYR A 31 -13.34 2.35 -4.52
CA TYR A 31 -13.76 3.77 -4.42
C TYR A 31 -13.36 4.59 -5.64
N ALA A 32 -12.22 4.26 -6.24
CA ALA A 32 -11.72 4.97 -7.41
C ALA A 32 -12.56 4.68 -8.67
N GLU A 33 -13.04 3.45 -8.82
CA GLU A 33 -14.03 3.07 -9.85
C GLU A 33 -15.35 3.82 -9.64
N ALA A 34 -15.87 3.82 -8.41
CA ALA A 34 -17.09 4.54 -8.08
C ALA A 34 -17.00 6.05 -8.34
N MET A 35 -15.83 6.65 -8.13
CA MET A 35 -15.56 8.03 -8.49
C MET A 35 -15.52 8.24 -10.01
N SER A 36 -14.96 7.31 -10.78
CA SER A 36 -14.80 7.44 -12.22
C SER A 36 -16.13 7.48 -12.98
N HIS A 37 -17.14 6.78 -12.47
CA HIS A 37 -18.48 6.80 -13.06
C HIS A 37 -19.09 8.20 -13.11
N ARG A 38 -18.64 9.13 -12.26
CA ARG A 38 -19.12 10.53 -12.26
C ARG A 38 -18.49 11.38 -13.36
N ASN A 39 -17.28 11.04 -13.77
CA ASN A 39 -16.56 11.76 -14.83
C ASN A 39 -15.46 10.87 -15.46
N PRO A 40 -15.83 9.90 -16.29
CA PRO A 40 -14.86 8.95 -16.89
C PRO A 40 -13.87 9.65 -17.84
N ALA A 41 -14.24 10.72 -18.50
CA ALA A 41 -13.35 11.49 -19.37
C ALA A 41 -12.16 12.10 -18.62
N VAL A 42 -12.31 12.37 -17.32
CA VAL A 42 -11.24 12.92 -16.47
C VAL A 42 -10.59 11.85 -15.61
N LEU A 43 -11.36 10.91 -15.08
CA LEU A 43 -10.90 9.93 -14.09
C LEU A 43 -10.52 8.59 -14.71
N GLY A 44 -10.68 8.42 -16.02
CA GLY A 44 -10.46 7.15 -16.71
C GLY A 44 -11.60 6.17 -16.50
N GLU A 45 -11.52 5.04 -17.18
CA GLU A 45 -12.50 3.97 -17.10
C GLU A 45 -11.90 2.75 -16.40
N TRP A 46 -12.78 1.98 -15.76
CA TRP A 46 -12.43 0.70 -15.14
C TRP A 46 -12.80 -0.46 -16.07
N GLY A 47 -12.10 -1.57 -15.91
CA GLY A 47 -12.26 -2.76 -16.75
C GLY A 47 -11.11 -2.95 -17.73
N THR A 48 -11.02 -4.13 -18.33
CA THR A 48 -9.93 -4.53 -19.23
C THR A 48 -9.82 -3.60 -20.44
N ASP A 49 -10.95 -3.26 -21.04
CA ASP A 49 -11.03 -2.45 -22.26
C ASP A 49 -11.21 -0.94 -21.97
N GLY A 50 -11.34 -0.57 -20.69
CA GLY A 50 -11.57 0.81 -20.28
C GLY A 50 -10.41 1.73 -20.66
N VAL A 51 -10.74 2.98 -21.00
CA VAL A 51 -9.76 3.99 -21.39
C VAL A 51 -8.96 4.47 -20.18
N ARG A 52 -7.63 4.46 -20.28
CA ARG A 52 -6.73 5.04 -19.27
C ARG A 52 -6.41 6.48 -19.62
N VAL A 53 -6.65 7.39 -18.69
CA VAL A 53 -6.37 8.81 -18.89
C VAL A 53 -5.00 9.15 -18.30
N VAL A 54 -4.01 9.31 -19.18
CA VAL A 54 -2.64 9.71 -18.79
C VAL A 54 -2.68 11.12 -18.19
N ASN A 55 -1.91 11.32 -17.12
CA ASN A 55 -1.81 12.61 -16.47
C ASN A 55 -1.12 13.64 -17.38
N LYS A 56 -1.63 14.86 -17.41
CA LYS A 56 -1.05 15.95 -18.17
C LYS A 56 -0.10 16.83 -17.35
N ASP A 57 -0.27 16.86 -16.03
CA ASP A 57 0.54 17.68 -15.13
C ASP A 57 1.66 16.86 -14.47
N TRP A 58 2.74 16.66 -15.22
CA TRP A 58 3.95 15.99 -14.75
C TRP A 58 4.88 16.93 -13.95
N ASN A 59 4.61 18.24 -13.97
CA ASN A 59 5.42 19.22 -13.24
C ASN A 59 5.03 19.34 -11.76
N LYS A 60 3.82 18.93 -11.40
CA LYS A 60 3.33 19.06 -10.01
C LYS A 60 4.19 18.32 -9.00
N PRO A 61 4.58 17.05 -9.20
CA PRO A 61 5.50 16.37 -8.28
C PRO A 61 6.87 17.04 -8.19
N LEU A 62 7.40 17.59 -9.28
CA LEU A 62 8.67 18.32 -9.26
C LEU A 62 8.59 19.61 -8.40
N GLN A 63 7.42 20.27 -8.39
CA GLN A 63 7.19 21.41 -7.49
C GLN A 63 7.15 20.95 -6.02
N TRP A 64 6.50 19.84 -5.73
CA TRP A 64 6.45 19.27 -4.39
C TRP A 64 7.82 18.82 -3.90
N ASP A 65 8.63 18.23 -4.77
CA ASP A 65 9.99 17.83 -4.45
C ASP A 65 10.85 19.02 -4.04
N ARG A 66 10.81 20.12 -4.84
CA ARG A 66 11.52 21.35 -4.51
C ARG A 66 11.03 21.97 -3.20
N ALA A 67 9.72 21.92 -2.93
CA ALA A 67 9.16 22.43 -1.68
C ALA A 67 9.61 21.59 -0.48
N ALA A 68 9.61 20.27 -0.61
CA ALA A 68 10.08 19.33 0.40
C ALA A 68 11.58 19.54 0.69
N ALA A 69 12.41 19.65 -0.36
CA ALA A 69 13.83 19.97 -0.23
C ALA A 69 14.08 21.27 0.52
N LYS A 70 13.31 22.33 0.20
CA LYS A 70 13.42 23.63 0.89
C LYS A 70 13.04 23.56 2.36
N ALA A 71 12.05 22.72 2.70
CA ALA A 71 11.60 22.53 4.08
C ALA A 71 12.51 21.56 4.87
N GLY A 72 13.42 20.86 4.21
CA GLY A 72 14.22 19.79 4.84
C GLY A 72 13.38 18.55 5.22
N GLU A 73 12.25 18.36 4.57
CA GLU A 73 11.27 17.31 4.86
C GLU A 73 11.10 16.35 3.68
N ARG A 74 10.56 15.17 3.95
CA ARG A 74 10.12 14.24 2.91
C ARG A 74 8.61 14.24 2.81
N ARG A 75 8.10 14.06 1.57
CA ARG A 75 6.67 14.04 1.33
C ARG A 75 6.24 12.71 0.74
N ARG A 76 5.30 12.03 1.39
CA ARG A 76 4.73 10.78 0.90
C ARG A 76 3.66 11.05 -0.16
N VAL A 77 3.85 10.48 -1.36
CA VAL A 77 2.94 10.63 -2.50
C VAL A 77 2.39 9.26 -2.90
N PHE A 78 1.07 9.16 -3.02
CA PHE A 78 0.38 7.93 -3.35
C PHE A 78 -0.34 8.03 -4.71
N PRO A 79 -0.05 7.12 -5.67
CA PRO A 79 -0.78 6.99 -6.94
C PRO A 79 -2.14 6.31 -6.75
N SER A 80 -3.14 7.05 -6.25
CA SER A 80 -4.39 6.50 -5.71
C SER A 80 -5.43 6.07 -6.75
N LEU A 81 -5.23 6.39 -8.04
CA LEU A 81 -6.23 6.18 -9.10
C LEU A 81 -5.78 5.21 -10.20
N CYS A 82 -4.73 4.46 -9.95
CA CYS A 82 -4.21 3.43 -10.88
C CYS A 82 -3.55 2.30 -10.09
N ASP A 83 -3.31 1.17 -10.76
CA ASP A 83 -2.29 0.21 -10.38
C ASP A 83 -1.08 0.45 -11.29
N TRP A 84 0.06 0.80 -10.73
CA TRP A 84 1.25 1.19 -11.50
C TRP A 84 1.91 0.04 -12.26
N LEU A 85 1.56 -1.21 -11.92
CA LEU A 85 1.99 -2.42 -12.61
C LEU A 85 0.92 -3.01 -13.54
N GLU A 86 -0.12 -2.24 -13.88
CA GLU A 86 -1.14 -2.72 -14.82
C GLU A 86 -0.52 -3.12 -16.17
N ASP A 87 -0.86 -4.32 -16.63
CA ASP A 87 -0.25 -4.94 -17.83
C ASP A 87 -0.98 -4.49 -19.10
N ARG A 88 -0.57 -3.34 -19.61
CA ARG A 88 -1.11 -2.74 -20.84
C ARG A 88 -0.01 -2.06 -21.67
N PRO A 89 0.07 -2.36 -22.97
CA PRO A 89 1.09 -1.74 -23.84
C PRO A 89 0.96 -0.22 -24.00
N ASP A 90 -0.27 0.32 -23.94
CA ASP A 90 -0.53 1.76 -24.02
C ASP A 90 -0.01 2.52 -22.77
N LEU A 91 0.32 1.80 -21.70
CA LEU A 91 0.90 2.34 -20.47
C LEU A 91 2.43 2.22 -20.39
N ASP A 92 3.10 1.62 -21.36
CA ASP A 92 4.57 1.42 -21.31
C ASP A 92 5.32 2.76 -21.30
N LYS A 93 4.97 3.68 -22.19
CA LYS A 93 5.54 5.04 -22.22
C LYS A 93 5.18 5.87 -20.97
N PRO A 94 3.90 5.94 -20.52
CA PRO A 94 3.56 6.59 -19.26
C PRO A 94 4.31 6.00 -18.05
N LEU A 95 4.51 4.68 -18.01
CA LEU A 95 5.29 4.04 -16.94
C LEU A 95 6.76 4.45 -17.00
N ALA A 96 7.38 4.45 -18.18
CA ALA A 96 8.76 4.90 -18.37
C ALA A 96 8.95 6.35 -17.91
N GLN A 97 8.00 7.23 -18.26
CA GLN A 97 8.01 8.63 -17.80
C GLN A 97 7.83 8.72 -16.28
N PHE A 98 7.00 7.88 -15.68
CA PHE A 98 6.80 7.84 -14.23
C PHE A 98 8.06 7.38 -13.49
N LEU A 99 8.76 6.35 -13.98
CA LEU A 99 10.02 5.91 -13.40
C LEU A 99 11.08 7.04 -13.44
N SER A 100 11.14 7.80 -14.54
CA SER A 100 12.00 8.98 -14.66
C SER A 100 11.62 10.10 -13.70
N LEU A 101 10.31 10.30 -13.44
CA LEU A 101 9.82 11.25 -12.44
C LEU A 101 10.21 10.86 -11.01
N ILE A 102 10.10 9.57 -10.67
CA ILE A 102 10.54 9.04 -9.36
C ILE A 102 12.00 9.38 -9.11
N ASP A 103 12.86 9.16 -10.11
CA ASP A 103 14.28 9.50 -10.06
C ASP A 103 14.53 11.02 -9.90
N ALA A 104 13.76 11.82 -10.60
CA ALA A 104 13.85 13.28 -10.55
C ALA A 104 13.29 13.93 -9.28
N THR A 105 12.68 13.15 -8.38
CA THR A 105 12.01 13.64 -7.17
C THR A 105 12.50 12.91 -5.91
N PRO A 106 13.80 13.05 -5.54
CA PRO A 106 14.41 12.30 -4.44
C PRO A 106 13.86 12.65 -3.05
N ASN A 107 13.19 13.81 -2.88
CA ASN A 107 12.59 14.23 -1.61
C ASN A 107 11.12 13.79 -1.47
N LEU A 108 10.58 13.10 -2.48
CA LEU A 108 9.26 12.46 -2.40
C LEU A 108 9.42 10.97 -2.12
N ASP A 109 8.67 10.46 -1.16
CA ASP A 109 8.49 9.01 -0.97
C ASP A 109 7.30 8.55 -1.79
N TRP A 110 7.57 7.72 -2.80
CA TRP A 110 6.54 7.17 -3.67
C TRP A 110 6.00 5.86 -3.11
N LEU A 111 4.74 5.88 -2.66
CA LEU A 111 4.04 4.73 -2.10
C LEU A 111 3.36 3.96 -3.24
N LEU A 112 4.10 3.05 -3.85
CA LEU A 112 3.70 2.32 -5.06
C LEU A 112 2.88 1.08 -4.70
N LEU A 113 1.58 1.28 -4.49
CA LEU A 113 0.63 0.22 -4.19
C LEU A 113 0.23 -0.53 -5.46
N THR A 114 0.22 -1.86 -5.39
CA THR A 114 -0.19 -2.74 -6.50
C THR A 114 -0.94 -3.97 -5.98
N LYS A 115 -1.81 -4.52 -6.82
CA LYS A 115 -2.40 -5.86 -6.67
C LYS A 115 -1.78 -6.89 -7.64
N ARG A 116 -0.69 -6.49 -8.35
CA ARG A 116 -0.02 -7.26 -9.40
C ARG A 116 1.51 -7.31 -9.18
N PRO A 117 2.01 -7.64 -7.97
CA PRO A 117 3.46 -7.60 -7.71
C PRO A 117 4.24 -8.61 -8.59
N GLU A 118 3.61 -9.66 -9.08
CA GLU A 118 4.16 -10.64 -10.01
C GLU A 118 4.58 -10.02 -11.35
N LEU A 119 3.96 -8.92 -11.74
CA LEU A 119 4.23 -8.22 -13.01
C LEU A 119 5.41 -7.25 -12.92
N PHE A 120 6.03 -7.07 -11.75
CA PHE A 120 7.12 -6.10 -11.54
C PHE A 120 8.19 -6.17 -12.63
N ARG A 121 8.79 -7.35 -12.84
CA ARG A 121 9.87 -7.52 -13.84
C ARG A 121 9.38 -7.29 -15.27
N LYS A 122 8.19 -7.81 -15.62
CA LYS A 122 7.59 -7.64 -16.95
C LYS A 122 7.35 -6.18 -17.27
N ARG A 123 6.73 -5.43 -16.34
CA ARG A 123 6.37 -4.03 -16.56
C ARG A 123 7.59 -3.10 -16.62
N LEU A 124 8.60 -3.34 -15.75
CA LEU A 124 9.85 -2.56 -15.85
C LEU A 124 10.58 -2.82 -17.17
N ARG A 125 10.60 -4.07 -17.64
CA ARG A 125 11.18 -4.38 -18.94
C ARG A 125 10.47 -3.64 -20.08
N ALA A 126 9.14 -3.71 -20.13
CA ALA A 126 8.34 -3.00 -21.12
C ALA A 126 8.56 -1.48 -21.09
N ALA A 127 8.65 -0.90 -19.89
CA ALA A 127 8.98 0.52 -19.74
C ALA A 127 10.37 0.85 -20.30
N ILE A 128 11.40 0.05 -20.01
CA ILE A 128 12.77 0.23 -20.53
C ILE A 128 12.76 0.16 -22.06
N ASP A 129 12.08 -0.83 -22.64
CA ASP A 129 12.03 -1.03 -24.09
C ASP A 129 11.30 0.13 -24.81
N SER A 130 10.40 0.83 -24.10
CA SER A 130 9.66 2.00 -24.58
C SER A 130 10.43 3.32 -24.47
N MET A 131 11.56 3.34 -23.74
CA MET A 131 12.36 4.56 -23.54
C MET A 131 13.04 4.98 -24.84
N PRO A 132 13.19 6.30 -25.10
CA PRO A 132 13.98 6.80 -26.22
C PRO A 132 15.42 6.30 -26.10
N LYS A 133 15.99 5.83 -27.22
CA LYS A 133 17.42 5.49 -27.29
C LYS A 133 18.26 6.71 -26.91
N ARG A 134 19.40 6.49 -26.22
CA ARG A 134 20.33 7.54 -25.76
C ARG A 134 20.52 8.63 -26.80
N GLY A 135 20.29 9.89 -26.40
CA GLY A 135 20.51 11.07 -27.27
C GLY A 135 19.35 12.07 -27.35
N THR A 136 18.17 11.75 -26.84
CA THR A 136 17.04 12.70 -26.75
C THR A 136 17.20 13.58 -25.50
N VAL A 137 17.36 14.88 -25.71
CA VAL A 137 17.48 15.91 -24.67
C VAL A 137 16.08 16.31 -24.20
N GLY A 138 15.79 16.13 -22.91
CA GLY A 138 14.55 16.58 -22.26
C GLY A 138 14.66 16.42 -20.74
N PRO A 139 13.81 17.09 -19.94
CA PRO A 139 13.83 16.97 -18.47
C PRO A 139 13.58 15.54 -17.96
N PHE A 140 13.13 14.64 -18.85
CA PHE A 140 12.91 13.22 -18.61
C PHE A 140 13.79 12.34 -19.51
N ALA A 141 14.96 12.81 -19.90
CA ALA A 141 15.91 12.11 -20.77
C ALA A 141 16.61 10.97 -20.00
N GLY A 142 15.93 9.87 -19.86
CA GLY A 142 16.42 8.63 -19.24
C GLY A 142 16.54 8.69 -17.71
N PRO A 143 16.29 7.59 -16.99
CA PRO A 143 16.48 7.55 -15.56
C PRO A 143 17.99 7.71 -15.25
N ARG A 144 18.33 8.60 -14.30
CA ARG A 144 19.67 8.70 -13.67
C ARG A 144 19.99 7.43 -12.88
N TRP A 145 18.94 6.77 -12.42
CA TRP A 145 18.94 5.39 -11.96
C TRP A 145 18.86 4.50 -13.19
N ASN A 146 19.74 3.56 -13.23
CA ASN A 146 19.59 2.53 -14.22
C ASN A 146 18.36 1.70 -13.83
N THR A 147 17.20 1.91 -14.49
CA THR A 147 16.02 1.06 -14.30
C THR A 147 16.38 -0.40 -14.56
N VAL A 148 17.43 -0.64 -15.34
CA VAL A 148 18.04 -1.95 -15.55
C VAL A 148 18.66 -2.47 -14.24
N ASP A 149 19.36 -1.63 -13.46
CA ASP A 149 19.93 -2.02 -12.17
C ASP A 149 18.82 -2.38 -11.18
N TRP A 150 17.74 -1.61 -11.16
CA TRP A 150 16.56 -1.94 -10.35
C TRP A 150 15.96 -3.29 -10.74
N LEU A 151 15.81 -3.55 -12.05
CA LEU A 151 15.30 -4.82 -12.57
C LEU A 151 16.22 -6.01 -12.22
N GLN A 152 17.54 -5.80 -12.20
CA GLN A 152 18.54 -6.82 -11.92
C GLN A 152 18.83 -7.04 -10.43
N GLY A 153 18.26 -6.22 -9.54
CA GLY A 153 18.46 -6.34 -8.11
C GLY A 153 19.72 -5.66 -7.57
N GLY A 154 20.35 -4.78 -8.39
CA GLY A 154 21.30 -3.82 -7.89
C GLY A 154 22.79 -4.12 -8.02
N GLU A 155 23.20 -4.85 -9.03
CA GLU A 155 24.60 -4.95 -9.40
C GLU A 155 24.80 -4.32 -10.81
N PRO A 156 25.76 -3.49 -11.07
CA PRO A 156 27.02 -3.20 -10.38
C PRO A 156 27.12 -1.78 -9.79
N SER A 157 26.04 -0.97 -9.80
CA SER A 157 26.09 0.45 -9.36
C SER A 157 26.16 0.64 -7.84
N GLY A 158 26.06 -0.42 -7.06
CA GLY A 158 26.03 -0.39 -5.58
C GLY A 158 24.72 0.17 -4.99
N ARG A 159 23.72 0.51 -5.83
CA ARG A 159 22.40 0.98 -5.43
C ARG A 159 21.31 0.13 -6.04
N PRO A 160 20.78 -0.85 -5.28
CA PRO A 160 19.89 -1.89 -5.83
C PRO A 160 18.49 -1.41 -6.20
N TYR A 161 18.08 -0.22 -5.76
CA TYR A 161 16.73 0.33 -5.97
C TYR A 161 16.69 1.84 -5.67
N PRO A 162 15.69 2.56 -6.20
CA PRO A 162 15.46 3.96 -5.83
C PRO A 162 15.16 4.08 -4.31
N PRO A 163 15.90 4.92 -3.55
CA PRO A 163 15.77 5.00 -2.09
C PRO A 163 14.42 5.58 -1.64
N ASN A 164 13.71 6.22 -2.55
CA ASN A 164 12.43 6.90 -2.34
C ASN A 164 11.23 6.08 -2.84
N VAL A 165 11.40 4.77 -3.10
CA VAL A 165 10.31 3.87 -3.47
C VAL A 165 9.92 2.99 -2.31
N TRP A 166 8.64 3.05 -1.95
CA TRP A 166 7.95 2.15 -1.05
C TRP A 166 7.05 1.24 -1.88
N HIS A 167 7.51 0.01 -2.14
CA HIS A 167 6.73 -0.97 -2.91
C HIS A 167 5.77 -1.68 -1.98
N ILE A 168 4.47 -1.57 -2.26
CA ILE A 168 3.40 -2.03 -1.38
C ILE A 168 2.48 -2.97 -2.16
N ALA A 169 2.21 -4.16 -1.63
CA ALA A 169 1.20 -5.05 -2.21
C ALA A 169 -0.09 -5.02 -1.38
N SER A 170 -1.24 -4.96 -2.06
CA SER A 170 -2.52 -5.22 -1.39
C SER A 170 -2.69 -6.71 -1.16
N VAL A 171 -3.11 -7.09 0.06
CA VAL A 171 -3.42 -8.46 0.45
C VAL A 171 -4.69 -8.44 1.29
N GLU A 172 -5.82 -8.70 0.68
CA GLU A 172 -7.13 -8.57 1.30
C GLU A 172 -7.62 -9.82 2.04
N ASP A 173 -7.01 -10.97 1.77
CA ASP A 173 -7.28 -12.27 2.37
C ASP A 173 -6.03 -13.17 2.37
N GLN A 174 -6.09 -14.35 3.02
CA GLN A 174 -4.95 -15.27 3.08
C GLN A 174 -4.48 -15.73 1.69
N ALA A 175 -5.40 -16.03 0.80
CA ALA A 175 -5.05 -16.49 -0.54
C ALA A 175 -4.27 -15.43 -1.33
N ARG A 176 -4.61 -14.14 -1.14
CA ARG A 176 -3.86 -13.02 -1.76
C ARG A 176 -2.53 -12.78 -1.06
N ALA A 177 -2.44 -13.02 0.25
CA ALA A 177 -1.17 -12.98 0.97
C ALA A 177 -0.20 -14.05 0.44
N ASP A 178 -0.65 -15.29 0.33
CA ASP A 178 0.13 -16.43 -0.18
C ASP A 178 0.58 -16.21 -1.63
N GLU A 179 -0.30 -15.66 -2.47
CA GLU A 179 -0.03 -15.38 -3.87
C GLU A 179 0.98 -14.24 -4.06
N ARG A 180 0.81 -13.12 -3.33
CA ARG A 180 1.47 -11.85 -3.68
C ARG A 180 2.74 -11.55 -2.89
N ILE A 181 2.84 -11.99 -1.64
CA ILE A 181 3.95 -11.57 -0.77
C ILE A 181 5.30 -12.08 -1.30
N GLY A 182 5.35 -13.30 -1.82
CA GLY A 182 6.58 -13.83 -2.43
C GLY A 182 7.09 -12.97 -3.58
N HIS A 183 6.20 -12.48 -4.45
CA HIS A 183 6.55 -11.59 -5.56
C HIS A 183 6.98 -10.20 -5.07
N LEU A 184 6.31 -9.64 -4.06
CA LEU A 184 6.71 -8.38 -3.44
C LEU A 184 8.12 -8.47 -2.85
N LEU A 185 8.43 -9.56 -2.14
CA LEU A 185 9.74 -9.77 -1.54
C LEU A 185 10.84 -9.94 -2.57
N ALA A 186 10.53 -10.47 -3.75
CA ALA A 186 11.47 -10.60 -4.87
C ALA A 186 11.77 -9.25 -5.57
N ALA A 187 10.95 -8.22 -5.36
CA ALA A 187 11.16 -6.90 -5.92
C ALA A 187 12.04 -6.04 -5.00
N PRO A 188 13.15 -5.47 -5.49
CA PRO A 188 13.99 -4.57 -4.69
C PRO A 188 13.25 -3.26 -4.37
N ALA A 189 13.26 -2.83 -3.10
CA ALA A 189 12.66 -1.56 -2.67
C ALA A 189 13.24 -1.10 -1.33
N ALA A 190 13.19 0.20 -1.04
CA ALA A 190 13.59 0.76 0.25
C ALA A 190 12.67 0.30 1.38
N VAL A 191 11.37 0.28 1.10
CA VAL A 191 10.33 -0.25 1.98
C VAL A 191 9.51 -1.28 1.20
N ARG A 192 9.28 -2.45 1.79
CA ARG A 192 8.31 -3.44 1.30
C ARG A 192 7.14 -3.46 2.26
N GLY A 193 6.03 -2.90 1.81
CA GLY A 193 4.82 -2.78 2.62
C GLY A 193 3.72 -3.73 2.20
N LEU A 194 2.80 -4.00 3.13
CA LEU A 194 1.52 -4.63 2.83
C LEU A 194 0.39 -3.64 3.11
N SER A 195 -0.57 -3.58 2.20
CA SER A 195 -1.88 -2.97 2.45
C SER A 195 -2.90 -4.09 2.61
N VAL A 196 -3.17 -4.42 3.87
CA VAL A 196 -4.19 -5.39 4.26
C VAL A 196 -5.54 -4.67 4.28
N GLU A 197 -5.89 -4.14 3.09
CA GLU A 197 -7.09 -3.32 2.84
C GLU A 197 -7.68 -3.60 1.45
N PRO A 198 -9.01 -3.85 1.40
CA PRO A 198 -9.89 -4.10 2.53
C PRO A 198 -9.60 -5.46 3.16
N LEU A 199 -9.56 -5.55 4.49
CA LEU A 199 -9.40 -6.84 5.18
C LEU A 199 -10.71 -7.61 5.12
N LEU A 200 -10.71 -8.75 4.41
CA LEU A 200 -11.88 -9.54 4.09
C LEU A 200 -11.95 -10.89 4.83
N GLY A 201 -10.96 -11.19 5.63
CA GLY A 201 -10.86 -12.41 6.44
C GLY A 201 -9.63 -12.37 7.33
N PRO A 202 -9.45 -13.36 8.21
CA PRO A 202 -8.24 -13.50 9.00
C PRO A 202 -7.05 -13.81 8.10
N ILE A 203 -5.88 -13.22 8.42
CA ILE A 203 -4.62 -13.44 7.68
C ILE A 203 -3.52 -13.76 8.70
N ASP A 204 -2.78 -14.83 8.44
CA ASP A 204 -1.52 -15.12 9.10
C ASP A 204 -0.36 -14.59 8.27
N LEU A 205 0.28 -13.52 8.73
CA LEU A 205 1.45 -12.89 8.12
C LEU A 205 2.78 -13.39 8.73
N THR A 206 2.73 -14.17 9.80
CA THR A 206 3.91 -14.62 10.56
C THR A 206 5.04 -15.18 9.68
N PRO A 207 4.76 -15.97 8.62
CA PRO A 207 5.82 -16.53 7.76
C PRO A 207 6.68 -15.46 7.06
N TRP A 208 6.17 -14.24 6.89
CA TRP A 208 6.84 -13.15 6.17
C TRP A 208 7.30 -11.99 7.07
N LEU A 209 6.83 -11.96 8.33
CA LEU A 209 7.21 -10.95 9.31
C LEU A 209 8.37 -11.38 10.22
N ALA A 210 8.65 -12.70 10.31
CA ALA A 210 9.62 -13.27 11.24
C ALA A 210 10.96 -12.53 11.29
N SER A 211 11.44 -12.29 12.50
CA SER A 211 12.71 -11.60 12.75
C SER A 211 13.91 -12.45 12.27
N PRO A 212 15.10 -11.82 11.99
CA PRO A 212 16.31 -12.56 11.63
C PRO A 212 16.68 -13.62 12.66
N SER A 213 16.52 -13.32 13.96
CA SER A 213 16.92 -14.21 15.05
C SER A 213 16.07 -15.48 15.07
N GLU A 214 14.75 -15.37 14.95
CA GLU A 214 13.86 -16.54 14.93
C GLU A 214 14.04 -17.38 13.67
N TYR A 215 14.19 -16.71 12.52
CA TYR A 215 14.48 -17.39 11.27
C TYR A 215 15.85 -18.10 11.29
N ASN A 216 16.87 -17.46 11.87
CA ASN A 216 18.21 -18.06 12.03
C ASN A 216 18.20 -19.25 12.99
N VAL A 217 17.40 -19.20 14.06
CA VAL A 217 17.17 -20.33 14.96
C VAL A 217 16.49 -21.49 14.21
N LEU A 218 15.47 -21.19 13.40
CA LEU A 218 14.77 -22.22 12.61
C LEU A 218 15.68 -22.83 11.52
N LYS A 219 16.57 -22.03 10.91
CA LYS A 219 17.55 -22.51 9.94
C LYS A 219 18.66 -23.30 10.60
N ALA A 220 19.18 -22.84 11.72
CA ALA A 220 20.20 -23.55 12.49
C ALA A 220 19.70 -24.92 12.91
N SER A 221 18.44 -25.05 13.32
CA SER A 221 17.80 -26.34 13.64
C SER A 221 17.67 -27.29 12.45
N ARG A 222 17.77 -26.77 11.20
CA ARG A 222 17.71 -27.53 9.94
C ARG A 222 19.10 -27.71 9.29
N GLY A 223 20.17 -27.25 9.94
CA GLY A 223 21.53 -27.30 9.38
C GLY A 223 21.76 -26.39 8.17
N GLU A 224 20.92 -25.39 7.96
CA GLU A 224 21.04 -24.43 6.87
C GLU A 224 21.85 -23.19 7.29
N PRO A 225 22.69 -22.59 6.40
CA PRO A 225 23.46 -21.41 6.75
C PRO A 225 22.54 -20.21 7.05
N ALA A 226 22.82 -19.51 8.14
CA ALA A 226 22.13 -18.30 8.57
C ALA A 226 22.57 -17.11 7.72
N TRP A 227 21.75 -16.66 6.76
CA TRP A 227 21.99 -15.48 5.96
C TRP A 227 20.98 -14.38 6.30
N ASP A 228 21.41 -13.34 6.98
CA ASP A 228 20.56 -12.21 7.43
C ASP A 228 20.19 -11.21 6.30
N ARG A 229 20.22 -11.62 5.05
CA ARG A 229 19.94 -10.74 3.90
C ARG A 229 18.61 -11.00 3.19
N ARG A 230 17.68 -11.73 3.82
CA ARG A 230 16.37 -11.91 3.16
C ARG A 230 15.56 -10.62 3.17
N PRO A 231 14.96 -10.28 2.01
CA PRO A 231 14.00 -9.19 1.96
C PRO A 231 12.79 -9.54 2.86
N ARG A 232 12.31 -8.56 3.61
CA ARG A 232 11.21 -8.71 4.57
C ARG A 232 10.15 -7.66 4.32
N ILE A 233 8.97 -7.94 4.87
CA ILE A 233 7.98 -6.92 5.07
C ILE A 233 8.49 -5.96 6.15
N SER A 234 8.46 -4.67 5.85
CA SER A 234 8.96 -3.60 6.71
C SER A 234 7.87 -2.62 7.15
N TRP A 235 6.64 -2.83 6.68
CA TRP A 235 5.48 -2.02 7.05
C TRP A 235 4.17 -2.73 6.70
N VAL A 236 3.15 -2.58 7.55
CA VAL A 236 1.82 -3.12 7.31
C VAL A 236 0.78 -2.04 7.56
N ILE A 237 -0.11 -1.83 6.58
CA ILE A 237 -1.31 -1.00 6.72
C ILE A 237 -2.50 -1.95 6.85
N ALA A 238 -3.35 -1.75 7.85
CA ALA A 238 -4.54 -2.57 8.08
C ALA A 238 -5.81 -1.73 8.11
N GLY A 239 -6.90 -2.27 7.56
CA GLY A 239 -8.18 -1.59 7.64
C GLY A 239 -9.32 -2.30 6.93
N GLY A 240 -10.54 -2.06 7.42
CA GLY A 240 -11.77 -2.53 6.82
C GLY A 240 -12.19 -1.72 5.59
N GLU A 241 -13.13 -2.26 4.84
CA GLU A 241 -13.70 -1.63 3.64
C GLU A 241 -14.49 -0.38 3.98
N SER A 242 -14.38 0.63 3.14
CA SER A 242 -15.14 1.87 3.25
C SER A 242 -16.23 1.96 2.17
N GLY A 243 -17.30 2.70 2.45
CA GLY A 243 -18.39 2.93 1.51
C GLY A 243 -19.71 2.29 1.93
N PRO A 244 -20.80 2.58 1.21
CA PRO A 244 -22.14 2.20 1.64
C PRO A 244 -22.40 0.69 1.65
N ASN A 245 -21.70 -0.08 0.80
CA ASN A 245 -21.84 -1.54 0.69
C ASN A 245 -20.62 -2.27 1.24
N ALA A 246 -19.93 -1.68 2.23
CA ALA A 246 -18.74 -2.27 2.82
C ALA A 246 -19.03 -3.67 3.39
N ARG A 247 -18.17 -4.62 3.04
CA ARG A 247 -18.20 -5.97 3.59
C ARG A 247 -17.80 -5.95 5.06
N PRO A 248 -18.28 -6.91 5.86
CA PRO A 248 -17.93 -6.99 7.26
C PRO A 248 -16.42 -7.10 7.47
N CYS A 249 -15.91 -6.34 8.45
CA CYS A 249 -14.53 -6.48 8.94
C CYS A 249 -14.59 -6.76 10.45
N ASP A 250 -14.11 -7.92 10.88
CA ASP A 250 -14.02 -8.26 12.29
C ASP A 250 -12.81 -7.57 12.90
N ILE A 251 -13.02 -6.84 14.00
CA ILE A 251 -11.93 -6.20 14.75
C ILE A 251 -10.89 -7.21 15.24
N ALA A 252 -11.28 -8.46 15.47
CA ALA A 252 -10.35 -9.53 15.84
C ALA A 252 -9.30 -9.79 14.76
N TRP A 253 -9.65 -9.60 13.48
CA TRP A 253 -8.71 -9.72 12.37
C TRP A 253 -7.68 -8.59 12.40
N ILE A 254 -8.13 -7.33 12.59
CA ILE A 254 -7.21 -6.18 12.72
C ILE A 254 -6.31 -6.35 13.95
N ARG A 255 -6.87 -6.77 15.10
CA ARG A 255 -6.09 -7.09 16.32
C ARG A 255 -5.03 -8.14 16.06
N SER A 256 -5.38 -9.20 15.31
CA SER A 256 -4.43 -10.26 14.95
C SER A 256 -3.26 -9.68 14.12
N ILE A 257 -3.53 -8.85 13.13
CA ILE A 257 -2.48 -8.19 12.34
C ILE A 257 -1.59 -7.32 13.22
N VAL A 258 -2.18 -6.49 14.09
CA VAL A 258 -1.42 -5.63 15.02
C VAL A 258 -0.51 -6.46 15.93
N ARG A 259 -1.05 -7.56 16.51
CA ARG A 259 -0.27 -8.46 17.36
C ARG A 259 0.90 -9.10 16.60
N GLN A 260 0.66 -9.69 15.43
CA GLN A 260 1.69 -10.31 14.59
C GLN A 260 2.82 -9.31 14.25
N CYS A 261 2.46 -8.07 13.91
CA CYS A 261 3.43 -7.02 13.61
C CYS A 261 4.25 -6.63 14.84
N ARG A 262 3.61 -6.45 15.99
CA ARG A 262 4.31 -6.13 17.27
C ARG A 262 5.26 -7.22 17.70
N GLU A 263 4.85 -8.49 17.65
CA GLU A 263 5.68 -9.65 17.98
C GLU A 263 6.90 -9.76 17.08
N SER A 264 6.78 -9.33 15.82
CA SER A 264 7.85 -9.35 14.82
C SER A 264 8.65 -8.04 14.73
N GLY A 265 8.30 -7.01 15.51
CA GLY A 265 8.94 -5.70 15.46
C GLY A 265 8.74 -4.94 14.14
N VAL A 266 7.65 -5.22 13.42
CA VAL A 266 7.29 -4.55 12.18
C VAL A 266 6.29 -3.43 12.45
N PRO A 267 6.57 -2.18 12.04
CA PRO A 267 5.63 -1.07 12.17
C PRO A 267 4.28 -1.36 11.53
N VAL A 268 3.21 -1.02 12.22
CA VAL A 268 1.84 -1.23 11.75
C VAL A 268 1.02 0.06 11.80
N PHE A 269 0.22 0.29 10.77
CA PHE A 269 -0.64 1.44 10.63
C PHE A 269 -2.10 0.99 10.50
N VAL A 270 -2.89 1.13 11.55
CA VAL A 270 -4.35 0.95 11.46
C VAL A 270 -4.94 2.22 10.85
N LYS A 271 -5.50 2.09 9.66
CA LYS A 271 -6.03 3.22 8.90
C LYS A 271 -7.48 3.53 9.24
N GLN A 272 -8.29 2.50 9.33
CA GLN A 272 -9.72 2.58 9.62
C GLN A 272 -10.26 1.20 9.97
N LEU A 273 -11.34 1.16 10.77
CA LEU A 273 -11.99 -0.12 11.11
C LEU A 273 -12.94 -0.60 9.99
N GLY A 274 -13.34 0.31 9.09
CA GLY A 274 -14.29 0.06 8.02
C GLY A 274 -15.69 0.66 8.30
N ALA A 275 -16.53 0.68 7.26
CA ALA A 275 -17.90 1.15 7.39
C ALA A 275 -18.86 0.06 7.89
N ASN A 276 -18.42 -1.20 7.96
CA ASN A 276 -19.19 -2.34 8.44
C ASN A 276 -18.34 -3.16 9.41
N VAL A 277 -18.21 -2.64 10.63
CA VAL A 277 -17.40 -3.25 11.69
C VAL A 277 -18.23 -4.31 12.42
N VAL A 278 -17.63 -5.49 12.61
CA VAL A 278 -18.22 -6.57 13.41
C VAL A 278 -17.26 -7.00 14.51
N ALA A 279 -17.80 -7.54 15.60
CA ALA A 279 -17.01 -8.07 16.70
C ALA A 279 -17.76 -9.20 17.40
N SER A 280 -17.04 -10.14 18.04
CA SER A 280 -17.63 -11.10 18.97
C SER A 280 -18.21 -10.39 20.17
N ASN A 281 -19.17 -11.03 20.87
CA ASN A 281 -19.79 -10.44 22.08
C ASN A 281 -18.75 -10.07 23.14
N ASP A 282 -17.73 -10.88 23.35
CA ASP A 282 -16.66 -10.62 24.31
C ASP A 282 -15.80 -9.42 23.90
N ALA A 283 -15.45 -9.33 22.61
CA ALA A 283 -14.71 -8.19 22.06
C ALA A 283 -15.53 -6.89 22.06
N VAL A 284 -16.86 -6.97 22.01
CA VAL A 284 -17.78 -5.84 22.15
C VAL A 284 -17.76 -5.33 23.60
N ALA A 285 -17.82 -6.22 24.59
CA ALA A 285 -17.75 -5.84 26.00
C ALA A 285 -16.45 -5.10 26.35
N ASP A 286 -15.32 -5.61 25.85
CA ASP A 286 -14.01 -4.96 26.03
C ASP A 286 -13.95 -3.57 25.36
N TRP A 287 -14.57 -3.43 24.20
CA TRP A 287 -14.61 -2.13 23.51
C TRP A 287 -15.41 -1.09 24.31
N PHE A 288 -16.61 -1.45 24.76
CA PHE A 288 -17.45 -0.53 25.54
C PHE A 288 -16.82 -0.13 26.88
N GLY A 289 -16.10 -1.05 27.52
CA GLY A 289 -15.32 -0.75 28.72
C GLY A 289 -14.21 0.26 28.49
N SER A 290 -13.65 0.33 27.27
CA SER A 290 -12.51 1.21 26.93
C SER A 290 -12.93 2.57 26.36
N VAL A 291 -14.06 2.70 25.69
CA VAL A 291 -14.45 3.92 24.95
C VAL A 291 -15.57 4.72 25.60
N GLY A 292 -16.30 4.16 26.57
CA GLY A 292 -17.25 4.86 27.46
C GLY A 292 -18.48 5.56 26.83
N HIS A 293 -18.61 5.54 25.50
CA HIS A 293 -19.57 6.36 24.75
C HIS A 293 -20.45 5.64 23.72
N LEU A 294 -20.23 4.34 23.51
CA LEU A 294 -21.04 3.60 22.55
C LEU A 294 -22.25 2.99 23.27
N ASP A 295 -23.44 3.34 22.81
CA ASP A 295 -24.69 2.83 23.38
C ASP A 295 -24.86 1.34 23.01
N MET A 296 -25.00 0.48 24.02
CA MET A 296 -25.24 -0.97 23.87
C MET A 296 -26.50 -1.28 23.04
N ALA A 297 -27.44 -0.34 22.91
CA ALA A 297 -28.62 -0.46 22.04
C ALA A 297 -28.29 -0.48 20.54
N THR A 298 -27.03 -0.18 20.17
CA THR A 298 -26.59 -0.05 18.77
C THR A 298 -25.95 -1.32 18.19
N THR A 299 -25.89 -2.43 18.94
CA THR A 299 -25.39 -3.73 18.45
C THR A 299 -26.52 -4.60 17.89
N GLU A 300 -26.48 -4.87 16.59
CA GLU A 300 -27.31 -5.93 15.99
C GLU A 300 -26.66 -7.29 16.22
N ARG A 301 -27.38 -8.21 16.85
CA ARG A 301 -26.97 -9.62 16.95
C ARG A 301 -27.23 -10.32 15.62
N PHE A 302 -26.17 -10.80 14.97
CA PHE A 302 -26.30 -11.76 13.87
C PHE A 302 -26.40 -13.19 14.44
N GLN A 303 -26.97 -14.11 13.64
CA GLN A 303 -26.95 -15.54 13.98
C GLN A 303 -25.48 -16.02 14.04
N GLY A 304 -24.99 -16.18 15.25
CA GLY A 304 -23.60 -16.48 15.56
C GLY A 304 -23.04 -15.49 16.60
N ALA A 305 -21.83 -15.74 17.06
CA ALA A 305 -21.19 -14.99 18.16
C ALA A 305 -20.67 -13.59 17.77
N THR A 306 -21.03 -13.03 16.61
CA THR A 306 -20.57 -11.71 16.13
C THR A 306 -21.73 -10.74 15.95
N GLY A 307 -21.58 -9.53 16.50
CA GLY A 307 -22.53 -8.43 16.32
C GLY A 307 -21.93 -7.30 15.49
N ARG A 308 -22.79 -6.61 14.73
CA ARG A 308 -22.38 -5.38 14.01
C ARG A 308 -22.31 -4.23 14.98
N ILE A 309 -21.17 -3.50 14.94
CA ILE A 309 -21.00 -2.29 15.74
C ILE A 309 -21.61 -1.10 14.98
N ARG A 310 -22.57 -0.44 15.61
CA ARG A 310 -23.17 0.79 15.15
C ARG A 310 -22.75 1.96 16.03
N GLY A 311 -22.88 3.18 15.55
CA GLY A 311 -22.64 4.38 16.35
C GLY A 311 -21.25 5.00 16.19
N LEU A 312 -20.38 4.44 15.33
CA LEU A 312 -19.19 5.18 14.90
C LEU A 312 -19.62 6.43 14.15
N ARG A 313 -19.21 7.59 14.63
CA ARG A 313 -19.53 8.90 14.00
C ARG A 313 -18.81 9.07 12.67
N HIS A 314 -17.57 8.56 12.60
CA HIS A 314 -16.82 8.60 11.35
C HIS A 314 -17.33 7.52 10.37
N PRO A 315 -17.81 7.88 9.17
CA PRO A 315 -18.53 6.96 8.26
C PRO A 315 -17.68 5.80 7.72
N LYS A 316 -16.36 5.85 7.89
CA LYS A 316 -15.41 4.80 7.52
C LYS A 316 -14.79 4.11 8.74
N GLY A 317 -15.27 4.41 9.96
CA GLY A 317 -14.57 4.02 11.17
C GLY A 317 -13.12 4.50 11.22
N GLY A 318 -12.86 5.72 10.75
CA GLY A 318 -11.51 6.26 10.57
C GLY A 318 -11.05 7.22 11.68
N ASP A 319 -11.85 7.45 12.72
CA ASP A 319 -11.46 8.26 13.87
C ASP A 319 -10.85 7.37 14.95
N PRO A 320 -9.53 7.46 15.23
CA PRO A 320 -8.88 6.66 16.26
C PRO A 320 -9.45 6.87 17.66
N MET A 321 -10.09 8.01 17.93
CA MET A 321 -10.71 8.27 19.24
C MET A 321 -11.94 7.39 19.49
N GLU A 322 -12.52 6.82 18.44
CA GLU A 322 -13.64 5.90 18.51
C GLU A 322 -13.20 4.41 18.58
N TRP A 323 -11.88 4.13 18.50
CA TRP A 323 -11.36 2.77 18.48
C TRP A 323 -10.99 2.26 19.87
N PRO A 324 -10.97 0.93 20.06
CA PRO A 324 -10.26 0.36 21.19
C PRO A 324 -8.81 0.84 21.26
N GLU A 325 -8.29 1.02 22.45
CA GLU A 325 -6.96 1.60 22.68
C GLU A 325 -5.84 0.79 21.98
N ASP A 326 -5.96 -0.53 22.00
CA ASP A 326 -5.02 -1.47 21.39
C ASP A 326 -4.92 -1.35 19.87
N LEU A 327 -5.91 -0.74 19.22
CA LEU A 327 -5.96 -0.48 17.78
C LEU A 327 -5.53 0.93 17.38
N ARG A 328 -5.27 1.84 18.33
CA ARG A 328 -4.81 3.22 18.05
C ARG A 328 -3.33 3.26 17.71
N VAL A 329 -2.94 2.52 16.66
CA VAL A 329 -1.55 2.35 16.24
C VAL A 329 -1.38 2.89 14.83
N GLN A 330 -0.48 3.86 14.66
CA GLN A 330 -0.22 4.53 13.39
C GLN A 330 1.29 4.77 13.20
N GLU A 331 2.03 3.68 13.02
CA GLU A 331 3.49 3.67 12.92
C GLU A 331 3.95 3.70 11.45
N PHE A 332 5.11 4.30 11.24
CA PHE A 332 5.78 4.32 9.94
C PHE A 332 7.15 3.61 10.02
N PRO A 333 7.60 2.99 8.91
CA PRO A 333 8.92 2.37 8.88
C PRO A 333 10.04 3.41 8.96
N ALA A 334 11.09 3.08 9.69
CA ALA A 334 12.33 3.85 9.65
C ALA A 334 13.04 3.63 8.31
N VAL A 335 13.18 4.68 7.51
CA VAL A 335 13.93 4.64 6.25
C VAL A 335 15.37 5.02 6.53
N LYS A 336 16.32 4.08 6.34
CA LYS A 336 17.76 4.35 6.54
C LYS A 336 18.21 5.50 5.62
N GLY A 337 18.79 6.55 6.20
CA GLY A 337 19.30 7.72 5.48
C GLY A 337 18.37 8.94 5.49
N VAL A 338 17.28 8.87 6.23
CA VAL A 338 16.44 10.03 6.56
C VAL A 338 16.68 10.35 8.03
N VAL A 339 17.31 11.49 8.29
CA VAL A 339 17.31 12.08 9.64
C VAL A 339 15.86 12.51 9.88
N ALA A 340 15.25 12.03 10.99
CA ALA A 340 13.91 12.38 11.41
C ALA A 340 13.79 13.87 11.72
#